data_343173b44575408e76bd328d3c5fa789
#
_entry.id   343173b44575408e76bd328d3c5fa789
#
_cell.length_a   1.000
_cell.length_b   1.000
_cell.length_c   1.000
_cell.angle_alpha   90.00
_cell.angle_beta   90.00
_cell.angle_gamma   90.00
#
_symmetry.space_group_name_H-M   'P 1'
#
loop_
_entity.id
_entity.type
_entity.pdbx_description
1 polymer ?
#
loop_
_entity_poly.entity_id
_entity_poly.type
_entity_poly.pdbx_seq_one_letter_code
_entity_poly.pdbx_strand_id
1 'polypeptide(L)'
;VAALRFSPGNGRMALYTCAASEQDALFNTKRMYRLEGKKAADFLDRLLKLDCVVERWHGKASWQGYCYDLRVILQGGRVDYILPRLSKGPITNLHLNNHSVEFEELHLEGKTTERIEEVCLRAAGCYPGLGSMGMDVLLEQGSLEPRIIEINAQGDLLHRDVYGENRIYKRQIDIIEKMLHDLPQ
;
A
#
# COMPACT_ATOMS: atom_id res chain seq x y z
N VAL A 1 7.98 1.32 -8.78
CA VAL A 1 7.22 0.06 -8.59
C VAL A 1 6.84 -0.52 -9.94
N ALA A 2 6.93 -1.85 -10.08
CA ALA A 2 6.51 -2.57 -11.27
C ALA A 2 5.80 -3.89 -10.89
N ALA A 3 4.81 -4.29 -11.69
CA ALA A 3 4.15 -5.58 -11.57
C ALA A 3 4.34 -6.39 -12.85
N LEU A 4 4.90 -7.58 -12.73
CA LEU A 4 5.16 -8.47 -13.84
C LEU A 4 4.11 -9.59 -13.88
N ARG A 5 3.49 -9.77 -15.04
CA ARG A 5 2.68 -10.93 -15.36
C ARG A 5 3.39 -11.77 -16.43
N PHE A 6 3.66 -13.02 -16.10
CA PHE A 6 4.32 -13.96 -16.98
C PHE A 6 3.47 -15.22 -17.15
N SER A 7 3.35 -15.70 -18.39
CA SER A 7 2.68 -16.96 -18.73
C SER A 7 3.71 -17.98 -19.21
N PRO A 8 4.08 -18.95 -18.37
CA PRO A 8 5.14 -19.92 -18.75
C PRO A 8 4.76 -20.81 -19.93
N GLY A 9 3.48 -21.08 -20.14
CA GLY A 9 3.01 -21.97 -21.21
C GLY A 9 3.16 -21.42 -22.63
N ASN A 10 3.22 -20.08 -22.80
CA ASN A 10 3.32 -19.44 -24.12
C ASN A 10 4.35 -18.31 -24.18
N GLY A 11 5.14 -18.12 -23.11
CA GLY A 11 6.17 -17.09 -23.01
C GLY A 11 5.66 -15.64 -23.02
N ARG A 12 4.35 -15.43 -22.91
CA ARG A 12 3.80 -14.06 -22.91
C ARG A 12 4.16 -13.35 -21.61
N MET A 13 4.62 -12.11 -21.76
CA MET A 13 5.02 -11.23 -20.68
C MET A 13 4.31 -9.88 -20.80
N ALA A 14 3.80 -9.38 -19.68
CA ALA A 14 3.31 -8.01 -19.54
C ALA A 14 3.87 -7.39 -18.27
N LEU A 15 4.45 -6.20 -18.41
CA LEU A 15 4.99 -5.39 -17.32
C LEU A 15 4.13 -4.15 -17.15
N TYR A 16 3.63 -3.93 -15.95
CA TYR A 16 2.93 -2.71 -15.54
C TYR A 16 3.87 -1.89 -14.68
N THR A 17 4.16 -0.67 -15.05
CA THR A 17 5.12 0.17 -14.32
C THR A 17 4.77 1.65 -14.44
N CYS A 18 5.09 2.43 -13.41
CA CYS A 18 5.08 3.89 -13.44
C CYS A 18 6.44 4.46 -13.86
N ALA A 19 7.46 3.62 -14.04
CA ALA A 19 8.75 4.07 -14.53
C ALA A 19 8.72 4.29 -16.04
N ALA A 20 9.35 5.36 -16.48
CA ALA A 20 9.66 5.65 -17.87
C ALA A 20 11.17 5.70 -18.09
N SER A 21 11.58 5.64 -19.35
CA SER A 21 12.98 5.66 -19.75
C SER A 21 13.20 6.73 -20.81
N GLU A 22 14.20 7.57 -20.60
CA GLU A 22 14.67 8.55 -21.55
C GLU A 22 16.21 8.59 -21.49
N GLN A 23 16.88 8.48 -22.65
CA GLN A 23 18.34 8.56 -22.77
C GLN A 23 19.10 7.74 -21.71
N ASP A 24 18.72 6.47 -21.52
CA ASP A 24 19.26 5.56 -20.50
C ASP A 24 18.95 5.87 -19.03
N ALA A 25 18.32 6.99 -18.70
CA ALA A 25 17.82 7.25 -17.37
C ALA A 25 16.44 6.60 -17.15
N LEU A 26 16.21 6.11 -15.92
CA LEU A 26 14.90 5.66 -15.44
C LEU A 26 14.37 6.68 -14.46
N PHE A 27 13.10 7.06 -14.59
CA PHE A 27 12.44 7.99 -13.71
C PHE A 27 10.98 7.59 -13.47
N ASN A 28 10.44 7.91 -12.30
CA ASN A 28 9.04 7.65 -11.97
C ASN A 28 8.14 8.73 -12.58
N THR A 29 6.99 8.28 -13.07
CA THR A 29 5.93 9.15 -13.57
C THR A 29 4.63 8.93 -12.79
N LYS A 30 3.65 9.81 -12.99
CA LYS A 30 2.29 9.61 -12.48
C LYS A 30 1.41 8.76 -13.40
N ARG A 31 1.98 8.20 -14.49
CA ARG A 31 1.26 7.37 -15.47
C ARG A 31 1.64 5.92 -15.32
N MET A 32 0.67 5.04 -15.50
CA MET A 32 0.90 3.61 -15.62
C MET A 32 1.11 3.25 -17.09
N TYR A 33 2.20 2.55 -17.36
CA TYR A 33 2.51 1.96 -18.66
C TYR A 33 2.30 0.46 -18.59
N ARG A 34 1.79 -0.10 -19.68
CA ARG A 34 1.75 -1.53 -19.92
C ARG A 34 2.65 -1.84 -21.11
N LEU A 35 3.72 -2.57 -20.84
CA LEU A 35 4.66 -3.05 -21.84
C LEU A 35 4.42 -4.54 -22.05
N GLU A 36 4.60 -5.05 -23.28
CA GLU A 36 4.39 -6.44 -23.62
C GLU A 36 5.55 -7.02 -24.43
N GLY A 37 5.70 -8.36 -24.36
CA GLY A 37 6.68 -9.12 -25.14
C GLY A 37 8.11 -8.58 -24.96
N LYS A 38 8.81 -8.38 -26.06
CA LYS A 38 10.22 -7.93 -26.04
C LYS A 38 10.39 -6.59 -25.31
N LYS A 39 9.48 -5.63 -25.50
CA LYS A 39 9.55 -4.33 -24.79
C LYS A 39 9.48 -4.49 -23.28
N ALA A 40 8.65 -5.42 -22.80
CA ALA A 40 8.56 -5.72 -21.37
C ALA A 40 9.86 -6.38 -20.86
N ALA A 41 10.43 -7.31 -21.62
CA ALA A 41 11.68 -7.98 -21.26
C ALA A 41 12.85 -6.99 -21.19
N ASP A 42 13.06 -6.20 -22.26
CA ASP A 42 14.15 -5.22 -22.32
C ASP A 42 14.04 -4.18 -21.18
N PHE A 43 12.82 -3.75 -20.84
CA PHE A 43 12.60 -2.81 -19.74
C PHE A 43 12.81 -3.47 -18.37
N LEU A 44 12.38 -4.72 -18.19
CA LEU A 44 12.59 -5.50 -16.96
C LEU A 44 14.09 -5.71 -16.72
N ASP A 45 14.87 -6.07 -17.76
CA ASP A 45 16.32 -6.24 -17.65
C ASP A 45 17.03 -4.96 -17.18
N ARG A 46 16.50 -3.80 -17.56
CA ARG A 46 17.00 -2.51 -17.05
C ARG A 46 16.64 -2.28 -15.59
N LEU A 47 15.40 -2.60 -15.18
CA LEU A 47 14.98 -2.50 -13.79
C LEU A 47 15.79 -3.42 -12.88
N LEU A 48 16.06 -4.65 -13.33
CA LEU A 48 16.79 -5.65 -12.54
C LEU A 48 18.28 -5.31 -12.36
N LYS A 49 18.82 -4.34 -13.11
CA LYS A 49 20.17 -3.79 -12.87
C LYS A 49 20.22 -2.82 -11.69
N LEU A 50 19.07 -2.39 -11.20
CA LEU A 50 18.95 -1.58 -9.98
C LEU A 50 18.83 -2.51 -8.76
N ASP A 51 19.20 -2.01 -7.59
CA ASP A 51 18.95 -2.70 -6.34
C ASP A 51 17.42 -2.73 -6.11
N CYS A 52 16.79 -3.85 -6.48
CA CYS A 52 15.35 -4.01 -6.35
C CYS A 52 15.00 -5.30 -5.63
N VAL A 53 13.92 -5.28 -4.87
CA VAL A 53 13.30 -6.45 -4.25
C VAL A 53 12.27 -7.02 -5.21
N VAL A 54 12.30 -8.33 -5.44
CA VAL A 54 11.31 -9.06 -6.24
C VAL A 54 10.48 -9.92 -5.32
N GLU A 55 9.17 -9.71 -5.34
CA GLU A 55 8.22 -10.40 -4.48
C GLU A 55 7.20 -11.18 -5.32
N ARG A 56 6.68 -12.24 -4.73
CA ARG A 56 5.58 -12.98 -5.33
C ARG A 56 4.34 -12.11 -5.36
N TRP A 57 3.70 -12.04 -6.53
CA TRP A 57 2.42 -11.37 -6.65
C TRP A 57 1.29 -12.15 -5.97
N HIS A 58 0.55 -11.47 -5.10
CA HIS A 58 -0.70 -11.95 -4.53
C HIS A 58 -1.88 -11.21 -5.20
N GLY A 59 -2.88 -11.97 -5.64
CA GLY A 59 -4.09 -11.37 -6.21
C GLY A 59 -4.82 -10.54 -5.15
N LYS A 60 -5.13 -9.29 -5.46
CA LYS A 60 -5.88 -8.39 -4.58
C LYS A 60 -7.38 -8.68 -4.67
N ALA A 61 -8.09 -8.52 -3.57
CA ALA A 61 -9.55 -8.47 -3.57
C ALA A 61 -10.05 -7.35 -4.49
N SER A 62 -11.29 -7.47 -4.93
CA SER A 62 -11.91 -6.49 -5.83
C SER A 62 -13.27 -6.05 -5.30
N TRP A 63 -13.61 -4.80 -5.58
CA TRP A 63 -14.90 -4.18 -5.27
C TRP A 63 -15.37 -3.36 -6.47
N GLN A 64 -16.57 -3.59 -6.95
CA GLN A 64 -17.17 -2.92 -8.12
C GLN A 64 -16.26 -2.91 -9.37
N GLY A 65 -15.50 -3.97 -9.62
CA GLY A 65 -14.60 -4.08 -10.77
C GLY A 65 -13.23 -3.38 -10.62
N TYR A 66 -12.92 -2.87 -9.43
CA TYR A 66 -11.61 -2.33 -9.07
C TYR A 66 -10.90 -3.26 -8.11
N CYS A 67 -9.62 -3.54 -8.32
CA CYS A 67 -8.82 -4.14 -7.26
C CYS A 67 -8.49 -3.07 -6.21
N TYR A 68 -8.31 -3.50 -4.96
CA TYR A 68 -7.99 -2.56 -3.89
C TYR A 68 -6.95 -3.12 -2.91
N ASP A 69 -6.31 -2.23 -2.21
CA ASP A 69 -5.60 -2.46 -0.96
C ASP A 69 -6.00 -1.40 0.07
N LEU A 70 -5.51 -1.57 1.27
CA LEU A 70 -5.85 -0.73 2.41
C LEU A 70 -4.60 0.01 2.88
N ARG A 71 -4.68 1.34 3.03
CA ARG A 71 -3.78 2.10 3.87
C ARG A 71 -4.33 2.12 5.28
N VAL A 72 -3.67 1.43 6.19
CA VAL A 72 -4.05 1.35 7.60
C VAL A 72 -3.14 2.25 8.42
N ILE A 73 -3.71 3.16 9.17
CA ILE A 73 -2.99 4.06 10.08
C ILE A 73 -3.13 3.52 11.49
N LEU A 74 -1.99 3.27 12.13
CA LEU A 74 -1.91 2.91 13.54
C LEU A 74 -1.33 4.06 14.33
N GLN A 75 -1.96 4.35 15.45
CA GLN A 75 -1.49 5.37 16.40
C GLN A 75 -1.77 4.94 17.83
N GLY A 76 -0.76 5.07 18.69
CA GLY A 76 -0.91 4.73 20.11
C GLY A 76 -1.33 3.28 20.34
N GLY A 77 -0.83 2.34 19.54
CA GLY A 77 -1.11 0.91 19.69
C GLY A 77 -2.50 0.46 19.22
N ARG A 78 -3.18 1.24 18.40
CA ARG A 78 -4.48 0.89 17.82
C ARG A 78 -4.60 1.30 16.36
N VAL A 79 -5.47 0.64 15.62
CA VAL A 79 -5.89 1.08 14.29
C VAL A 79 -6.74 2.34 14.45
N ASP A 80 -6.33 3.43 13.83
CA ASP A 80 -6.98 4.73 13.91
C ASP A 80 -7.82 5.04 12.69
N TYR A 81 -7.35 4.59 11.52
CA TYR A 81 -8.04 4.83 10.25
C TYR A 81 -7.66 3.77 9.20
N ILE A 82 -8.61 3.42 8.35
CA ILE A 82 -8.40 2.52 7.22
C ILE A 82 -8.90 3.23 5.97
N LEU A 83 -8.03 3.36 4.95
CA LEU A 83 -8.36 3.96 3.68
C LEU A 83 -8.23 2.94 2.54
N PRO A 84 -9.32 2.47 1.95
CA PRO A 84 -9.27 1.66 0.74
C PRO A 84 -8.77 2.50 -0.45
N ARG A 85 -7.80 1.95 -1.19
CA ARG A 85 -7.25 2.55 -2.41
C ARG A 85 -7.59 1.66 -3.59
N LEU A 86 -8.34 2.20 -4.54
CA LEU A 86 -8.94 1.46 -5.66
C LEU A 86 -8.20 1.75 -6.96
N SER A 87 -7.99 0.70 -7.78
CA SER A 87 -7.38 0.82 -9.10
C SER A 87 -8.00 -0.15 -10.12
N LYS A 88 -8.05 0.25 -11.38
CA LYS A 88 -8.32 -0.67 -12.50
C LYS A 88 -7.10 -1.50 -12.90
N GLY A 89 -5.92 -1.09 -12.47
CA GLY A 89 -4.66 -1.77 -12.71
C GLY A 89 -4.13 -2.50 -11.47
N PRO A 90 -2.98 -3.17 -11.57
CA PRO A 90 -2.43 -3.95 -10.45
C PRO A 90 -1.88 -3.08 -9.31
N ILE A 91 -1.58 -1.82 -9.56
CA ILE A 91 -0.97 -0.90 -8.60
C ILE A 91 -2.02 0.11 -8.11
N THR A 92 -2.24 0.16 -6.80
CA THR A 92 -3.32 0.89 -6.13
C THR A 92 -2.88 2.23 -5.52
N ASN A 93 -1.62 2.63 -5.68
CA ASN A 93 -1.09 3.87 -5.14
C ASN A 93 -1.89 5.10 -5.64
N LEU A 94 -2.38 5.93 -4.72
CA LEU A 94 -3.21 7.12 -5.03
C LEU A 94 -2.46 8.17 -5.86
N HIS A 95 -1.13 8.25 -5.76
CA HIS A 95 -0.32 9.15 -6.58
C HIS A 95 -0.37 8.83 -8.09
N LEU A 96 -0.92 7.67 -8.46
CA LEU A 96 -1.09 7.24 -9.84
C LEU A 96 -2.49 7.50 -10.39
N ASN A 97 -3.17 8.54 -9.91
CA ASN A 97 -4.55 8.91 -10.28
C ASN A 97 -5.59 7.81 -9.95
N ASN A 98 -5.33 6.98 -8.99
CA ASN A 98 -6.29 6.07 -8.40
C ASN A 98 -7.20 6.82 -7.42
N HIS A 99 -8.29 6.21 -6.98
CA HIS A 99 -9.24 6.83 -6.08
C HIS A 99 -9.41 6.01 -4.80
N SER A 100 -10.08 6.58 -3.82
CA SER A 100 -10.38 5.95 -2.56
C SER A 100 -11.86 6.05 -2.25
N VAL A 101 -12.34 5.15 -1.40
CA VAL A 101 -13.70 5.14 -0.86
C VAL A 101 -13.64 5.07 0.66
N GLU A 102 -14.75 5.27 1.35
CA GLU A 102 -14.82 5.01 2.78
C GLU A 102 -14.75 3.50 3.04
N PHE A 103 -14.15 3.11 4.17
CA PHE A 103 -13.93 1.70 4.48
C PHE A 103 -15.25 0.92 4.59
N GLU A 104 -16.27 1.57 5.12
CA GLU A 104 -17.61 1.03 5.30
C GLU A 104 -18.30 0.67 3.97
N GLU A 105 -17.94 1.35 2.89
CA GLU A 105 -18.49 1.07 1.54
C GLU A 105 -18.06 -0.30 1.00
N LEU A 106 -16.97 -0.86 1.51
CA LEU A 106 -16.53 -2.22 1.13
C LEU A 106 -17.45 -3.31 1.69
N HIS A 107 -18.27 -3.00 2.70
CA HIS A 107 -19.18 -3.93 3.38
C HIS A 107 -18.50 -5.25 3.80
N LEU A 108 -17.30 -5.15 4.35
CA LEU A 108 -16.55 -6.32 4.83
C LEU A 108 -17.21 -6.89 6.09
N GLU A 109 -17.19 -8.21 6.22
CA GLU A 109 -17.66 -8.87 7.44
C GLU A 109 -16.80 -8.47 8.64
N GLY A 110 -17.39 -8.33 9.83
CA GLY A 110 -16.69 -7.95 11.07
C GLY A 110 -15.45 -8.81 11.33
N LYS A 111 -15.53 -10.12 11.07
CA LYS A 111 -14.40 -11.05 11.20
C LYS A 111 -13.21 -10.68 10.30
N THR A 112 -13.46 -10.16 9.09
CA THR A 112 -12.40 -9.69 8.21
C THR A 112 -11.74 -8.44 8.76
N THR A 113 -12.54 -7.50 9.30
CA THR A 113 -12.04 -6.28 9.94
C THR A 113 -11.18 -6.61 11.15
N GLU A 114 -11.63 -7.51 12.03
CA GLU A 114 -10.88 -8.00 13.20
C GLU A 114 -9.53 -8.60 12.79
N ARG A 115 -9.48 -9.38 11.70
CA ARG A 115 -8.23 -9.96 11.19
C ARG A 115 -7.28 -8.90 10.61
N ILE A 116 -7.81 -7.86 9.96
CA ILE A 116 -6.99 -6.71 9.51
C ILE A 116 -6.34 -6.04 10.71
N GLU A 117 -7.12 -5.74 11.75
CA GLU A 117 -6.60 -5.12 12.97
C GLU A 117 -5.57 -6.01 13.65
N GLU A 118 -5.86 -7.29 13.82
CA GLU A 118 -4.94 -8.25 14.44
C GLU A 118 -3.59 -8.31 13.73
N VAL A 119 -3.58 -8.45 12.40
CA VAL A 119 -2.32 -8.54 11.64
C VAL A 119 -1.52 -7.25 11.72
N CYS A 120 -2.21 -6.09 11.70
CA CYS A 120 -1.57 -4.80 11.83
C CYS A 120 -0.97 -4.58 13.23
N LEU A 121 -1.72 -4.89 14.29
CA LEU A 121 -1.24 -4.76 15.67
C LEU A 121 -0.06 -5.71 15.95
N ARG A 122 -0.12 -6.94 15.44
CA ARG A 122 0.99 -7.89 15.55
C ARG A 122 2.25 -7.41 14.82
N ALA A 123 2.10 -6.84 13.62
CA ALA A 123 3.21 -6.26 12.89
C ALA A 123 3.78 -5.01 13.60
N ALA A 124 2.93 -4.16 14.16
CA ALA A 124 3.36 -3.00 14.95
C ALA A 124 4.16 -3.41 16.18
N GLY A 125 3.82 -4.52 16.83
CA GLY A 125 4.56 -5.08 17.96
C GLY A 125 6.02 -5.44 17.66
N CYS A 126 6.38 -5.61 16.37
CA CYS A 126 7.77 -5.83 15.96
C CYS A 126 8.62 -4.55 15.96
N TYR A 127 8.00 -3.37 16.12
CA TYR A 127 8.64 -2.06 16.08
C TYR A 127 8.33 -1.25 17.35
N PRO A 128 8.83 -1.69 18.52
CA PRO A 128 8.56 -1.00 19.77
C PRO A 128 9.13 0.44 19.72
N GLY A 129 8.35 1.39 20.22
CA GLY A 129 8.72 2.81 20.23
C GLY A 129 8.23 3.61 19.01
N LEU A 130 7.66 2.98 17.99
CA LEU A 130 6.93 3.71 16.94
C LEU A 130 5.51 4.02 17.42
N GLY A 131 5.26 5.28 17.79
CA GLY A 131 3.95 5.75 18.24
C GLY A 131 2.91 5.90 17.13
N SER A 132 3.37 6.03 15.87
CA SER A 132 2.53 6.18 14.68
C SER A 132 3.16 5.48 13.49
N MET A 133 2.36 4.81 12.67
CA MET A 133 2.81 4.15 11.44
C MET A 133 1.69 3.98 10.43
N GLY A 134 2.05 3.98 9.15
CA GLY A 134 1.16 3.63 8.05
C GLY A 134 1.50 2.25 7.50
N MET A 135 0.52 1.38 7.33
CA MET A 135 0.69 0.06 6.75
C MET A 135 -0.10 -0.09 5.45
N ASP A 136 0.53 -0.67 4.44
CA ASP A 136 -0.15 -1.10 3.24
C ASP A 136 -0.56 -2.56 3.38
N VAL A 137 -1.85 -2.81 3.38
CA VAL A 137 -2.45 -4.13 3.60
C VAL A 137 -3.20 -4.58 2.36
N LEU A 138 -2.85 -5.73 1.85
CA LEU A 138 -3.57 -6.42 0.78
C LEU A 138 -4.56 -7.40 1.40
N LEU A 139 -5.79 -7.44 0.89
CA LEU A 139 -6.70 -8.57 1.10
C LEU A 139 -6.60 -9.52 -0.10
N GLU A 140 -6.30 -10.79 0.15
CA GLU A 140 -6.18 -11.78 -0.93
C GLU A 140 -7.52 -11.99 -1.63
N GLN A 141 -7.46 -12.10 -2.94
CA GLN A 141 -8.63 -12.42 -3.76
C GLN A 141 -9.24 -13.77 -3.34
N GLY A 142 -10.52 -13.76 -3.04
CA GLY A 142 -11.30 -14.93 -2.65
C GLY A 142 -11.31 -15.19 -1.15
N SER A 143 -10.18 -15.29 -0.49
CA SER A 143 -10.10 -15.57 0.95
C SER A 143 -10.27 -14.34 1.84
N LEU A 144 -10.01 -13.16 1.33
CA LEU A 144 -9.90 -11.89 2.05
C LEU A 144 -8.86 -11.95 3.20
N GLU A 145 -7.87 -12.85 3.10
CA GLU A 145 -6.79 -12.95 4.07
C GLU A 145 -5.91 -11.71 4.01
N PRO A 146 -5.73 -10.97 5.12
CA PRO A 146 -4.91 -9.76 5.13
C PRO A 146 -3.42 -10.10 5.11
N ARG A 147 -2.67 -9.36 4.29
CA ARG A 147 -1.20 -9.42 4.21
C ARG A 147 -0.61 -8.03 4.25
N ILE A 148 0.38 -7.83 5.11
CA ILE A 148 1.17 -6.60 5.12
C ILE A 148 2.07 -6.60 3.88
N ILE A 149 2.03 -5.51 3.12
CA ILE A 149 2.91 -5.27 1.97
C ILE A 149 4.08 -4.39 2.41
N GLU A 150 3.78 -3.32 3.15
CA GLU A 150 4.75 -2.29 3.51
C GLU A 150 4.38 -1.66 4.85
N ILE A 151 5.40 -1.28 5.63
CA ILE A 151 5.25 -0.52 6.88
C ILE A 151 6.07 0.74 6.77
N ASN A 152 5.43 1.89 6.96
CA ASN A 152 6.02 3.21 6.89
C ASN A 152 5.98 3.88 8.27
N ALA A 153 7.14 4.19 8.85
CA ALA A 153 7.25 4.88 10.14
C ALA A 153 6.73 6.33 10.09
N GLN A 154 6.77 6.95 8.92
CA GLN A 154 6.18 8.27 8.64
C GLN A 154 5.09 8.11 7.57
N GLY A 155 4.21 7.13 7.72
CA GLY A 155 3.15 6.88 6.75
C GLY A 155 2.45 8.19 6.41
N ASP A 156 2.21 8.41 5.10
CA ASP A 156 1.40 9.52 4.60
C ASP A 156 0.07 9.50 5.36
N LEU A 157 -0.05 10.37 6.35
CA LEU A 157 -1.13 10.34 7.37
C LEU A 157 -2.43 10.97 6.86
N LEU A 158 -2.54 11.17 5.55
CA LEU A 158 -3.75 11.28 4.85
C LEU A 158 -4.44 12.56 4.62
N HIS A 159 -4.49 12.72 3.39
CA HIS A 159 -5.14 13.79 2.70
C HIS A 159 -6.64 13.97 3.00
N ARG A 160 -7.39 12.93 3.41
CA ARG A 160 -8.82 13.11 3.72
C ARG A 160 -9.07 13.70 5.09
N ASP A 161 -8.28 13.32 6.09
CA ASP A 161 -8.43 13.86 7.44
C ASP A 161 -7.97 15.33 7.53
N VAL A 162 -7.10 15.78 6.62
CA VAL A 162 -6.68 17.17 6.51
C VAL A 162 -7.85 18.10 6.15
N TYR A 163 -8.82 17.62 5.40
CA TYR A 163 -10.03 18.36 5.03
C TYR A 163 -11.18 18.19 6.02
N GLY A 164 -11.02 17.34 7.05
CA GLY A 164 -11.96 17.11 8.13
C GLY A 164 -11.52 17.77 9.42
N GLU A 165 -11.65 17.04 10.52
CA GLU A 165 -11.32 17.52 11.87
C GLU A 165 -9.83 17.47 12.24
N ASN A 166 -8.96 17.00 11.33
CA ASN A 166 -7.55 16.71 11.58
C ASN A 166 -7.32 15.72 12.75
N ARG A 167 -8.25 14.80 12.93
CA ARG A 167 -8.27 13.86 14.06
C ARG A 167 -6.99 13.01 14.15
N ILE A 168 -6.48 12.56 13.01
CA ILE A 168 -5.26 11.74 12.93
C ILE A 168 -4.06 12.54 13.43
N TYR A 169 -3.91 13.78 12.95
CA TYR A 169 -2.80 14.66 13.36
C TYR A 169 -2.91 15.11 14.81
N LYS A 170 -4.12 15.44 15.30
CA LYS A 170 -4.36 15.75 16.71
C LYS A 170 -3.91 14.60 17.60
N ARG A 171 -4.31 13.38 17.27
CA ARG A 171 -3.90 12.19 18.03
C ARG A 171 -2.39 11.94 17.98
N GLN A 172 -1.74 12.22 16.86
CA GLN A 172 -0.30 12.11 16.76
C GLN A 172 0.40 13.10 17.71
N ILE A 173 -0.10 14.34 17.81
CA ILE A 173 0.40 15.33 18.75
C ILE A 173 0.21 14.86 20.20
N ASP A 174 -0.99 14.39 20.56
CA ASP A 174 -1.28 13.87 21.91
C ASP A 174 -0.33 12.73 22.30
N ILE A 175 0.01 11.83 21.36
CA ILE A 175 0.95 10.74 21.60
C ILE A 175 2.37 11.30 21.85
N ILE A 176 2.82 12.25 21.02
CA ILE A 176 4.14 12.86 21.16
C ILE A 176 4.24 13.60 22.49
N GLU A 177 3.24 14.40 22.86
CA GLU A 177 3.19 15.11 24.14
C GLU A 177 3.29 14.16 25.32
N LYS A 178 2.53 13.05 25.27
CA LYS A 178 2.59 12.02 26.31
C LYS A 178 3.98 11.38 26.38
N MET A 179 4.58 11.02 25.25
CA MET A 179 5.93 10.46 25.21
C MET A 179 6.99 11.43 25.80
N LEU A 180 6.87 12.72 25.51
CA LEU A 180 7.77 13.75 26.06
C LEU A 180 7.60 13.94 27.57
N HIS A 181 6.35 13.82 28.06
CA HIS A 181 6.07 13.94 29.48
C HIS A 181 6.59 12.74 30.29
N ASP A 182 6.62 11.56 29.69
CA ASP A 182 7.06 10.31 30.30
C ASP A 182 8.61 10.11 30.24
N LEU A 183 9.36 11.06 29.62
CA LEU A 183 10.82 11.04 29.63
C LEU A 183 11.34 11.36 31.03
N PRO A 184 12.30 10.59 31.58
CA PRO A 184 12.95 10.93 32.84
C PRO A 184 13.66 12.26 32.69
N GLN A 185 13.42 13.16 33.68
CA GLN A 185 14.10 14.46 33.81
C GLN A 185 15.57 14.28 34.22
#